data_49673f5bf7256c614aced1ccb75c7df7
#
_entry.id   49673f5bf7256c614aced1ccb75c7df7
#
_cell.length_a   1.000
_cell.length_b   1.000
_cell.length_c   1.000
_cell.angle_alpha   90.00
_cell.angle_beta   90.00
_cell.angle_gamma   90.00
#
_symmetry.space_group_name_H-M   'P 1'
#
loop_
_entity.id
_entity.type
_entity.pdbx_description
1 polymer ?
#
loop_
_entity_poly.entity_id
_entity_poly.type
_entity_poly.pdbx_seq_one_letter_code
_entity_poly.pdbx_strand_id
1 'polypeptide(L)'
;MKKYLITGCAGFIGSNFVHYMLKKYPEILLVNLDKLTYAGNLENLKDVEGDPRHVFVQGDICDKELVEGLFAKYDFDYVINFAAESHVDRSIKNPEIFVQSNVMGTVNLLQRAKEAWYDAEAKTWKEGKKYLQVSTDEVYGALGAEGFFMETTPLCPHSPY
;
A
#
# COMPACT_ATOMS: atom_id res chain seq x y z
N MET A 1 0.25 21.56 1.72
CA MET A 1 -0.56 20.43 1.23
C MET A 1 0.25 19.15 1.36
N LYS A 2 -0.23 18.17 2.10
CA LYS A 2 0.45 16.85 2.29
C LYS A 2 0.14 15.93 1.11
N LYS A 3 1.14 15.18 0.66
CA LYS A 3 1.03 14.29 -0.51
C LYS A 3 1.16 12.83 -0.09
N TYR A 4 0.21 12.03 -0.54
CA TYR A 4 0.08 10.62 -0.20
C TYR A 4 0.21 9.76 -1.46
N LEU A 5 1.00 8.70 -1.40
CA LEU A 5 0.90 7.58 -2.32
C LEU A 5 0.04 6.50 -1.64
N ILE A 6 -1.08 6.16 -2.26
CA ILE A 6 -1.98 5.10 -1.80
C ILE A 6 -1.99 4.01 -2.86
N THR A 7 -1.59 2.81 -2.50
CA THR A 7 -1.60 1.67 -3.42
C THR A 7 -2.75 0.71 -3.10
N GLY A 8 -3.25 -0.04 -4.08
CA GLY A 8 -4.43 -0.87 -3.90
C GLY A 8 -5.71 -0.06 -3.68
N CYS A 9 -5.74 1.16 -4.20
CA CYS A 9 -6.78 2.15 -3.96
C CYS A 9 -8.13 1.82 -4.60
N ALA A 10 -8.17 0.98 -5.63
CA ALA A 10 -9.41 0.56 -6.29
C ALA A 10 -10.03 -0.69 -5.65
N GLY A 11 -9.35 -1.32 -4.68
CA GLY A 11 -9.87 -2.41 -3.86
C GLY A 11 -10.86 -1.93 -2.78
N PHE A 12 -11.49 -2.88 -2.09
CA PHE A 12 -12.53 -2.58 -1.08
C PHE A 12 -12.01 -1.66 0.04
N ILE A 13 -10.90 -2.03 0.70
CA ILE A 13 -10.37 -1.24 1.83
C ILE A 13 -9.75 0.06 1.34
N GLY A 14 -8.94 0.00 0.27
CA GLY A 14 -8.23 1.17 -0.26
C GLY A 14 -9.17 2.26 -0.75
N SER A 15 -10.25 1.93 -1.46
CA SER A 15 -11.22 2.92 -1.93
C SER A 15 -11.97 3.62 -0.78
N ASN A 16 -12.39 2.86 0.22
CA ASN A 16 -13.00 3.45 1.42
C ASN A 16 -12.03 4.39 2.15
N PHE A 17 -10.75 4.06 2.19
CA PHE A 17 -9.73 4.93 2.76
C PHE A 17 -9.55 6.22 1.93
N VAL A 18 -9.56 6.14 0.59
CA VAL A 18 -9.51 7.32 -0.29
C VAL A 18 -10.66 8.26 -0.02
N HIS A 19 -11.90 7.75 0.01
CA HIS A 19 -13.09 8.53 0.32
C HIS A 19 -13.02 9.19 1.70
N TYR A 20 -12.59 8.43 2.72
CA TYR A 20 -12.41 8.95 4.06
C TYR A 20 -11.41 10.12 4.09
N MET A 21 -10.26 9.96 3.44
CA MET A 21 -9.21 10.98 3.41
C MET A 21 -9.67 12.25 2.72
N LEU A 22 -10.29 12.17 1.55
CA LEU A 22 -10.80 13.33 0.80
C LEU A 22 -11.91 14.05 1.57
N LYS A 23 -12.76 13.32 2.30
CA LYS A 23 -13.81 13.91 3.14
C LYS A 23 -13.25 14.62 4.36
N LYS A 24 -12.21 14.03 4.99
CA LYS A 24 -11.69 14.51 6.28
C LYS A 24 -10.68 15.64 6.14
N TYR A 25 -9.85 15.62 5.10
CA TYR A 25 -8.71 16.52 4.97
C TYR A 25 -8.81 17.36 3.69
N PRO A 26 -8.97 18.69 3.79
CA PRO A 26 -9.12 19.56 2.63
C PRO A 26 -7.79 19.82 1.90
N GLU A 27 -6.65 19.79 2.60
CA GLU A 27 -5.34 20.20 2.08
C GLU A 27 -4.41 18.99 1.86
N ILE A 28 -4.86 18.04 1.07
CA ILE A 28 -4.09 16.83 0.70
C ILE A 28 -4.10 16.63 -0.80
N LEU A 29 -3.11 15.88 -1.29
CA LEU A 29 -3.09 15.27 -2.61
C LEU A 29 -2.95 13.76 -2.45
N LEU A 30 -3.87 13.01 -3.02
CA LEU A 30 -3.83 11.55 -3.07
C LEU A 30 -3.43 11.10 -4.47
N VAL A 31 -2.27 10.48 -4.59
CA VAL A 31 -1.85 9.76 -5.80
C VAL A 31 -2.14 8.29 -5.56
N ASN A 32 -3.10 7.77 -6.30
CA ASN A 32 -3.72 6.49 -6.08
C ASN A 32 -3.26 5.50 -7.15
N LEU A 33 -2.41 4.55 -6.78
CA LEU A 33 -1.82 3.54 -7.65
C LEU A 33 -2.54 2.20 -7.50
N ASP A 34 -3.06 1.66 -8.61
CA ASP A 34 -3.67 0.34 -8.62
C ASP A 34 -3.40 -0.39 -9.94
N LYS A 35 -3.12 -1.67 -9.85
CA LYS A 35 -2.87 -2.51 -11.02
C LYS A 35 -4.16 -2.92 -11.74
N LEU A 36 -5.32 -2.78 -11.06
CA LEU A 36 -6.63 -3.24 -11.52
C LEU A 36 -6.65 -4.74 -11.85
N THR A 37 -6.24 -5.53 -10.86
CA THR A 37 -6.38 -6.99 -10.90
C THR A 37 -7.83 -7.39 -10.55
N TYR A 38 -8.06 -8.65 -10.21
CA TYR A 38 -9.41 -9.17 -9.91
C TYR A 38 -10.16 -8.43 -8.78
N ALA A 39 -9.44 -7.80 -7.85
CA ALA A 39 -10.02 -7.08 -6.71
C ALA A 39 -10.12 -5.56 -6.93
N GLY A 40 -9.47 -5.02 -7.97
CA GLY A 40 -9.49 -3.60 -8.30
C GLY A 40 -10.67 -3.25 -9.20
N ASN A 41 -11.51 -2.31 -8.77
CA ASN A 41 -12.65 -1.84 -9.54
C ASN A 41 -12.74 -0.31 -9.47
N LEU A 42 -12.62 0.36 -10.63
CA LEU A 42 -12.69 1.83 -10.73
C LEU A 42 -14.05 2.39 -10.33
N GLU A 43 -15.14 1.62 -10.41
CA GLU A 43 -16.44 2.07 -9.92
C GLU A 43 -16.41 2.43 -8.44
N ASN A 44 -15.49 1.84 -7.67
CA ASN A 44 -15.26 2.19 -6.26
C ASN A 44 -14.72 3.61 -6.06
N LEU A 45 -14.17 4.25 -7.10
CA LEU A 45 -13.57 5.60 -7.06
C LEU A 45 -14.33 6.61 -7.93
N LYS A 46 -15.45 6.23 -8.52
CA LYS A 46 -16.22 7.04 -9.48
C LYS A 46 -16.65 8.39 -8.88
N ASP A 47 -17.09 8.38 -7.63
CA ASP A 47 -17.58 9.58 -6.94
C ASP A 47 -16.49 10.63 -6.69
N VAL A 48 -15.22 10.24 -6.80
CA VAL A 48 -14.05 11.09 -6.56
C VAL A 48 -13.21 11.33 -7.81
N GLU A 49 -13.60 10.80 -8.96
CA GLU A 49 -12.84 10.90 -10.22
C GLU A 49 -12.58 12.36 -10.63
N GLY A 50 -13.53 13.26 -10.38
CA GLY A 50 -13.41 14.70 -10.68
C GLY A 50 -12.77 15.56 -9.57
N ASP A 51 -12.37 14.98 -8.44
CA ASP A 51 -11.75 15.75 -7.35
C ASP A 51 -10.30 16.10 -7.72
N PRO A 52 -9.91 17.39 -7.76
CA PRO A 52 -8.54 17.81 -8.13
C PRO A 52 -7.47 17.31 -7.15
N ARG A 53 -7.86 16.83 -5.98
CA ARG A 53 -6.97 16.23 -4.98
C ARG A 53 -6.78 14.72 -5.18
N HIS A 54 -7.47 14.12 -6.16
CA HIS A 54 -7.43 12.71 -6.50
C HIS A 54 -6.76 12.51 -7.86
N VAL A 55 -5.62 11.84 -7.88
CA VAL A 55 -4.91 11.46 -9.09
C VAL A 55 -4.85 9.94 -9.15
N PHE A 56 -5.49 9.35 -10.14
CA PHE A 56 -5.41 7.89 -10.37
C PHE A 56 -4.27 7.56 -11.34
N VAL A 57 -3.52 6.52 -11.00
CA VAL A 57 -2.46 5.94 -11.83
C VAL A 57 -2.70 4.44 -11.91
N GLN A 58 -2.88 3.92 -13.12
CA GLN A 58 -2.90 2.48 -13.31
C GLN A 58 -1.47 1.95 -13.43
N GLY A 59 -1.10 1.00 -12.55
CA GLY A 59 0.23 0.39 -12.59
C GLY A 59 0.49 -0.58 -11.45
N ASP A 60 1.60 -1.28 -11.59
CA ASP A 60 2.05 -2.31 -10.64
C ASP A 60 3.08 -1.72 -9.66
N ILE A 61 2.92 -2.01 -8.36
CA ILE A 61 3.92 -1.66 -7.34
C ILE A 61 5.28 -2.34 -7.57
N CYS A 62 5.31 -3.40 -8.38
CA CYS A 62 6.54 -4.07 -8.79
C CYS A 62 7.29 -3.35 -9.91
N ASP A 63 6.63 -2.44 -10.62
CA ASP A 63 7.25 -1.63 -11.67
C ASP A 63 8.15 -0.55 -11.06
N LYS A 64 9.46 -0.79 -11.16
CA LYS A 64 10.47 0.07 -10.53
C LYS A 64 10.51 1.46 -11.17
N GLU A 65 10.41 1.54 -12.48
CA GLU A 65 10.49 2.80 -13.22
C GLU A 65 9.27 3.67 -12.95
N LEU A 66 8.09 3.06 -12.94
CA LEU A 66 6.84 3.75 -12.59
C LEU A 66 6.89 4.31 -11.19
N VAL A 67 7.23 3.48 -10.19
CA VAL A 67 7.25 3.91 -8.78
C VAL A 67 8.30 4.99 -8.56
N GLU A 68 9.51 4.85 -9.14
CA GLU A 68 10.56 5.87 -9.09
C GLU A 68 10.07 7.21 -9.69
N GLY A 69 9.46 7.16 -10.87
CA GLY A 69 8.87 8.34 -11.51
C GLY A 69 7.80 9.02 -10.66
N LEU A 70 6.97 8.25 -9.95
CA LEU A 70 5.99 8.80 -9.02
C LEU A 70 6.64 9.51 -7.83
N PHE A 71 7.66 8.92 -7.22
CA PHE A 71 8.40 9.57 -6.13
C PHE A 71 9.11 10.84 -6.58
N ALA A 72 9.73 10.82 -7.75
CA ALA A 72 10.39 12.00 -8.32
C ALA A 72 9.39 13.14 -8.62
N LYS A 73 8.22 12.79 -9.16
CA LYS A 73 7.20 13.78 -9.56
C LYS A 73 6.48 14.41 -8.37
N TYR A 74 6.17 13.64 -7.34
CA TYR A 74 5.23 14.09 -6.30
C TYR A 74 5.87 14.43 -4.95
N ASP A 75 7.10 13.99 -4.65
CA ASP A 75 7.77 14.16 -3.34
C ASP A 75 6.82 13.82 -2.19
N PHE A 76 6.45 12.55 -2.08
CA PHE A 76 5.46 12.09 -1.12
C PHE A 76 5.87 12.34 0.34
N ASP A 77 4.90 12.72 1.17
CA ASP A 77 5.04 12.75 2.64
C ASP A 77 4.70 11.39 3.24
N TYR A 78 3.71 10.70 2.66
CA TYR A 78 3.20 9.44 3.19
C TYR A 78 3.03 8.40 2.08
N VAL A 79 3.37 7.17 2.39
CA VAL A 79 3.02 6.00 1.58
C VAL A 79 2.14 5.09 2.42
N ILE A 80 1.00 4.67 1.87
CA ILE A 80 0.09 3.72 2.50
C ILE A 80 -0.16 2.59 1.52
N ASN A 81 0.39 1.42 1.83
CA ASN A 81 0.33 0.27 0.96
C ASN A 81 -0.81 -0.66 1.37
N PHE A 82 -1.91 -0.64 0.57
CA PHE A 82 -2.98 -1.63 0.62
C PHE A 82 -2.85 -2.68 -0.49
N ALA A 83 -1.98 -2.45 -1.49
CA ALA A 83 -1.81 -3.37 -2.60
C ALA A 83 -1.24 -4.70 -2.11
N ALA A 84 -2.00 -5.76 -2.33
CA ALA A 84 -1.61 -7.13 -2.01
C ALA A 84 -2.46 -8.14 -2.79
N GLU A 85 -1.90 -9.30 -3.05
CA GLU A 85 -2.67 -10.52 -3.25
C GLU A 85 -3.10 -11.03 -1.87
N SER A 86 -4.42 -11.27 -1.63
CA SER A 86 -4.96 -11.49 -0.28
C SER A 86 -5.82 -12.75 -0.14
N HIS A 87 -5.85 -13.63 -1.14
CA HIS A 87 -6.72 -14.80 -1.15
C HIS A 87 -5.95 -16.07 -0.78
N VAL A 88 -6.12 -16.59 0.45
CA VAL A 88 -5.38 -17.75 0.97
C VAL A 88 -5.40 -18.95 0.02
N ASP A 89 -6.59 -19.37 -0.46
CA ASP A 89 -6.71 -20.52 -1.37
C ASP A 89 -5.97 -20.31 -2.71
N ARG A 90 -5.89 -19.06 -3.19
CA ARG A 90 -5.10 -18.72 -4.38
C ARG A 90 -3.61 -18.78 -4.08
N SER A 91 -3.17 -18.42 -2.88
CA SER A 91 -1.77 -18.47 -2.50
C SER A 91 -1.23 -19.90 -2.50
N ILE A 92 -2.07 -20.86 -2.10
CA ILE A 92 -1.71 -22.29 -2.12
C ILE A 92 -1.56 -22.80 -3.57
N LYS A 93 -2.41 -22.32 -4.49
CA LYS A 93 -2.40 -22.74 -5.89
C LYS A 93 -1.31 -22.06 -6.73
N ASN A 94 -1.02 -20.79 -6.43
CA ASN A 94 -0.05 -19.99 -7.15
C ASN A 94 0.71 -19.05 -6.18
N PRO A 95 1.68 -19.57 -5.41
CA PRO A 95 2.41 -18.79 -4.42
C PRO A 95 3.31 -17.71 -5.03
N GLU A 96 3.78 -17.89 -6.26
CA GLU A 96 4.71 -16.96 -6.90
C GLU A 96 4.13 -15.56 -7.06
N ILE A 97 2.84 -15.45 -7.42
CA ILE A 97 2.20 -14.14 -7.57
C ILE A 97 2.11 -13.39 -6.23
N PHE A 98 1.97 -14.13 -5.11
CA PHE A 98 1.97 -13.56 -3.76
C PHE A 98 3.35 -13.05 -3.36
N VAL A 99 4.40 -13.82 -3.63
CA VAL A 99 5.78 -13.37 -3.42
C VAL A 99 6.09 -12.15 -4.29
N GLN A 100 5.69 -12.18 -5.56
CA GLN A 100 5.91 -11.06 -6.47
C GLN A 100 5.21 -9.79 -5.96
N SER A 101 3.93 -9.84 -5.67
CA SER A 101 3.17 -8.66 -5.25
C SER A 101 3.49 -8.25 -3.81
N ASN A 102 3.38 -9.18 -2.85
CA ASN A 102 3.42 -8.83 -1.44
C ASN A 102 4.83 -8.64 -0.90
N VAL A 103 5.82 -9.34 -1.47
CA VAL A 103 7.23 -9.19 -1.05
C VAL A 103 7.95 -8.22 -1.98
N MET A 104 8.07 -8.54 -3.28
CA MET A 104 8.87 -7.72 -4.20
C MET A 104 8.27 -6.34 -4.43
N GLY A 105 6.94 -6.23 -4.55
CA GLY A 105 6.25 -4.94 -4.66
C GLY A 105 6.45 -4.08 -3.41
N THR A 106 6.32 -4.67 -2.21
CA THR A 106 6.57 -3.97 -0.94
C THR A 106 8.02 -3.52 -0.81
N VAL A 107 8.99 -4.39 -1.17
CA VAL A 107 10.42 -4.05 -1.17
C VAL A 107 10.70 -2.88 -2.12
N ASN A 108 10.09 -2.86 -3.32
CA ASN A 108 10.25 -1.75 -4.26
C ASN A 108 9.74 -0.43 -3.67
N LEU A 109 8.55 -0.41 -3.07
CA LEU A 109 8.00 0.78 -2.41
C LEU A 109 8.88 1.27 -1.26
N LEU A 110 9.33 0.36 -0.40
CA LEU A 110 10.20 0.68 0.73
C LEU A 110 11.56 1.24 0.28
N GLN A 111 12.14 0.65 -0.77
CA GLN A 111 13.41 1.11 -1.32
C GLN A 111 13.28 2.53 -1.90
N ARG A 112 12.23 2.81 -2.68
CA ARG A 112 11.99 4.16 -3.20
C ARG A 112 11.70 5.18 -2.10
N ALA A 113 10.93 4.80 -1.08
CA ALA A 113 10.69 5.63 0.09
C ALA A 113 12.00 5.93 0.85
N LYS A 114 12.85 4.92 1.04
CA LYS A 114 14.17 5.10 1.66
C LYS A 114 15.04 6.07 0.86
N GLU A 115 15.16 5.89 -0.45
CA GLU A 115 15.97 6.75 -1.32
C GLU A 115 15.47 8.21 -1.33
N ALA A 116 14.14 8.41 -1.26
CA ALA A 116 13.55 9.73 -1.23
C ALA A 116 13.67 10.45 0.14
N TRP A 117 13.69 9.68 1.23
CA TRP A 117 13.53 10.22 2.59
C TRP A 117 14.75 10.09 3.48
N TYR A 118 15.72 9.24 3.15
CA TYR A 118 16.94 9.07 3.93
C TYR A 118 18.10 9.86 3.33
N ASP A 119 18.70 10.72 4.13
CA ASP A 119 19.94 11.40 3.81
C ASP A 119 21.13 10.54 4.25
N ALA A 120 21.84 9.97 3.27
CA ALA A 120 22.96 9.07 3.53
C ALA A 120 24.20 9.78 4.09
N GLU A 121 24.39 11.07 3.79
CA GLU A 121 25.51 11.87 4.28
C GLU A 121 25.29 12.27 5.75
N ALA A 122 24.10 12.82 6.02
CA ALA A 122 23.71 13.22 7.36
C ALA A 122 23.32 12.04 8.26
N LYS A 123 23.07 10.84 7.67
CA LYS A 123 22.56 9.64 8.35
C LYS A 123 21.24 9.88 9.09
N THR A 124 20.37 10.69 8.53
CA THR A 124 19.10 11.09 9.12
C THR A 124 17.94 10.86 8.17
N TRP A 125 16.73 10.72 8.73
CA TRP A 125 15.50 10.67 7.98
C TRP A 125 14.86 12.05 7.91
N LYS A 126 14.29 12.40 6.76
CA LYS A 126 13.48 13.61 6.61
C LYS A 126 12.28 13.54 7.56
N GLU A 127 12.07 14.59 8.34
CA GLU A 127 10.95 14.67 9.28
C GLU A 127 9.60 14.66 8.58
N GLY A 128 8.58 14.11 9.25
CA GLY A 128 7.20 14.11 8.78
C GLY A 128 6.91 13.14 7.65
N LYS A 129 7.87 12.31 7.24
CA LYS A 129 7.69 11.24 6.26
C LYS A 129 7.31 9.93 6.97
N LYS A 130 6.33 9.19 6.44
CA LYS A 130 5.91 7.88 7.00
C LYS A 130 5.52 6.90 5.93
N TYR A 131 5.89 5.66 6.15
CA TYR A 131 5.41 4.50 5.39
C TYR A 131 4.51 3.66 6.30
N LEU A 132 3.32 3.32 5.83
CA LEU A 132 2.39 2.42 6.49
C LEU A 132 2.17 1.19 5.59
N GLN A 133 2.53 0.02 6.10
CA GLN A 133 2.16 -1.26 5.49
C GLN A 133 0.89 -1.76 6.16
N VAL A 134 -0.17 -1.93 5.37
CA VAL A 134 -1.35 -2.64 5.85
C VAL A 134 -1.07 -4.13 5.72
N SER A 135 -1.03 -4.82 6.85
CA SER A 135 -0.75 -6.24 6.96
C SER A 135 -2.03 -7.03 7.27
N THR A 136 -1.90 -8.26 7.70
CA THR A 136 -2.98 -9.20 7.96
C THR A 136 -2.72 -9.95 9.26
N ASP A 137 -3.76 -10.45 9.91
CA ASP A 137 -3.69 -11.35 11.07
C ASP A 137 -3.15 -12.75 10.71
N GLU A 138 -3.22 -13.14 9.44
CA GLU A 138 -2.62 -14.37 8.92
C GLU A 138 -1.11 -14.49 9.23
N VAL A 139 -0.42 -13.37 9.47
CA VAL A 139 1.00 -13.38 9.87
C VAL A 139 1.23 -14.00 11.24
N TYR A 140 0.21 -14.06 12.09
CA TYR A 140 0.28 -14.68 13.41
C TYR A 140 -0.06 -16.18 13.40
N GLY A 141 -0.59 -16.68 12.30
CA GLY A 141 -1.01 -18.09 12.16
C GLY A 141 -2.42 -18.33 12.64
N ALA A 142 -2.67 -19.51 13.21
CA ALA A 142 -3.98 -19.90 13.68
C ALA A 142 -4.20 -19.52 15.16
N LEU A 143 -5.29 -18.79 15.41
CA LEU A 143 -5.76 -18.58 16.78
C LEU A 143 -6.47 -19.84 17.28
N GLY A 144 -6.27 -20.20 18.55
CA GLY A 144 -7.02 -21.25 19.20
C GLY A 144 -8.51 -20.91 19.40
N ALA A 145 -9.22 -21.76 20.17
CA ALA A 145 -10.65 -21.55 20.45
C ALA A 145 -10.94 -20.27 21.24
N GLU A 146 -9.96 -19.75 21.95
CA GLU A 146 -10.08 -18.56 22.81
C GLU A 146 -8.82 -17.69 22.69
N GLY A 147 -8.97 -16.39 23.03
CA GLY A 147 -7.87 -15.43 23.05
C GLY A 147 -7.90 -14.43 21.89
N PHE A 148 -6.80 -13.65 21.79
CA PHE A 148 -6.62 -12.62 20.77
C PHE A 148 -5.16 -12.58 20.33
N PHE A 149 -4.89 -12.20 19.08
CA PHE A 149 -3.57 -11.78 18.67
C PHE A 149 -3.23 -10.42 19.30
N MET A 150 -2.03 -10.28 19.78
CA MET A 150 -1.50 -9.07 20.40
C MET A 150 -0.29 -8.58 19.60
N GLU A 151 0.12 -7.34 19.75
CA GLU A 151 1.32 -6.80 19.10
C GLU A 151 2.61 -7.56 19.48
N THR A 152 2.58 -8.28 20.60
CA THR A 152 3.68 -9.13 21.08
C THR A 152 3.58 -10.59 20.63
N THR A 153 2.50 -10.98 19.95
CA THR A 153 2.34 -12.35 19.45
C THR A 153 3.42 -12.65 18.41
N PRO A 154 4.16 -13.77 18.54
CA PRO A 154 5.15 -14.18 17.54
C PRO A 154 4.53 -14.39 16.16
N LEU A 155 5.26 -14.01 15.11
CA LEU A 155 4.84 -14.27 13.73
C LEU A 155 5.02 -15.76 13.42
N CYS A 156 3.94 -16.42 12.96
CA CYS A 156 3.92 -17.85 12.66
C CYS A 156 2.95 -18.14 11.49
N PRO A 157 3.21 -17.62 10.28
CA PRO A 157 2.31 -17.77 9.15
C PRO A 157 2.18 -19.26 8.73
N HIS A 158 0.98 -19.67 8.34
CA HIS A 158 0.66 -21.04 7.93
C HIS A 158 0.34 -21.17 6.44
N SER A 159 0.34 -20.07 5.69
CA SER A 159 0.07 -20.06 4.25
C SER A 159 1.12 -19.23 3.50
N PRO A 160 1.24 -19.38 2.17
CA PRO A 160 2.10 -18.51 1.36
C PRO A 160 1.67 -17.04 1.36
N TYR A 161 0.39 -16.78 1.68
CA TYR A 161 -0.12 -15.43 1.86
C TYR A 161 0.44 -14.78 3.10
#